data_6edea39c4bfab6c5c7fb6b881a9a0b62
#
_entry.id   6edea39c4bfab6c5c7fb6b881a9a0b62
#
_cell.length_a   1.000
_cell.length_b   1.000
_cell.length_c   1.000
_cell.angle_alpha   90.00
_cell.angle_beta   90.00
_cell.angle_gamma   90.00
#
_symmetry.space_group_name_H-M   'P 1'
#
loop_
_entity.id
_entity.type
_entity.pdbx_description
1 polymer ?
#
loop_
_entity_poly.entity_id
_entity_poly.type
_entity_poly.pdbx_seq_one_letter_code
_entity_poly.pdbx_strand_id
1 'polypeptide(L)'
;MTYVIHGATGAQGAPVVATLAAAGKPVTALTRDPNAAVEGARTVAAGYGSIDALIEAYRDADGVFVHLPMVSEEDRQTYARNIVAAVREARPAHVVFSTSGAPTDIGGAAAELASGLANSGVSHAVIAPTLYLENLLMPYVIDTVRERDALPYPIRTDFPVSWASHLDIADVVLALFDRHDVTGQVSVGQYPALTGPELAGAFGAHFGKDVVFEPITPEQMRASVAPVIGEGPAADVAGLYQAMSTLPHRSIAPENSAQKLLGITPRTTGQWLSDIGL
;
A
#
# COMPACT_ATOMS: atom_id res chain seq x y z
N MET A 1 -18.24 -17.20 -7.30
CA MET A 1 -17.74 -15.81 -7.23
C MET A 1 -16.89 -15.68 -5.98
N THR A 2 -15.65 -15.23 -6.09
CA THR A 2 -14.78 -15.00 -4.92
C THR A 2 -13.70 -13.98 -5.25
N TYR A 3 -13.26 -13.23 -4.23
CA TYR A 3 -12.18 -12.27 -4.32
C TYR A 3 -10.97 -12.78 -3.54
N VAL A 4 -9.85 -12.97 -4.23
CA VAL A 4 -8.64 -13.57 -3.67
C VAL A 4 -7.68 -12.46 -3.22
N ILE A 5 -7.32 -12.45 -1.95
CA ILE A 5 -6.53 -11.37 -1.35
C ILE A 5 -5.19 -11.90 -0.85
N HIS A 6 -4.11 -11.43 -1.45
CA HIS A 6 -2.75 -11.68 -0.98
C HIS A 6 -2.43 -10.87 0.28
N GLY A 7 -1.58 -11.45 1.14
CA GLY A 7 -1.15 -10.78 2.36
C GLY A 7 -2.31 -10.39 3.27
N ALA A 8 -3.35 -11.22 3.33
CA ALA A 8 -4.63 -10.96 4.00
C ALA A 8 -4.52 -10.64 5.51
N THR A 9 -3.40 -10.99 6.14
CA THR A 9 -3.09 -10.66 7.55
C THR A 9 -2.14 -9.48 7.69
N GLY A 10 -1.72 -8.87 6.58
CA GLY A 10 -0.74 -7.78 6.54
C GLY A 10 -1.40 -6.40 6.46
N ALA A 11 -0.55 -5.37 6.50
CA ALA A 11 -0.97 -3.97 6.58
C ALA A 11 -1.92 -3.52 5.44
N GLN A 12 -1.71 -3.98 4.21
CA GLN A 12 -2.60 -3.65 3.09
C GLN A 12 -3.72 -4.68 2.91
N GLY A 13 -3.42 -5.98 3.06
CA GLY A 13 -4.39 -7.03 2.77
C GLY A 13 -5.51 -7.11 3.80
N ALA A 14 -5.22 -6.88 5.10
CA ALA A 14 -6.25 -6.97 6.13
C ALA A 14 -7.37 -5.91 5.97
N PRO A 15 -7.09 -4.63 5.72
CA PRO A 15 -8.13 -3.64 5.38
C PRO A 15 -8.93 -4.03 4.12
N VAL A 16 -8.27 -4.56 3.09
CA VAL A 16 -8.95 -5.01 1.86
C VAL A 16 -9.92 -6.14 2.18
N VAL A 17 -9.52 -7.14 2.98
CA VAL A 17 -10.42 -8.22 3.42
C VAL A 17 -11.61 -7.66 4.18
N ALA A 18 -11.37 -6.79 5.16
CA ALA A 18 -12.43 -6.20 5.99
C ALA A 18 -13.43 -5.40 5.14
N THR A 19 -12.93 -4.56 4.22
CA THR A 19 -13.77 -3.73 3.34
C THR A 19 -14.62 -4.59 2.40
N LEU A 20 -14.05 -5.63 1.78
CA LEU A 20 -14.79 -6.54 0.91
C LEU A 20 -15.82 -7.36 1.68
N ALA A 21 -15.48 -7.87 2.86
CA ALA A 21 -16.40 -8.61 3.72
C ALA A 21 -17.58 -7.73 4.17
N ALA A 22 -17.31 -6.48 4.58
CA ALA A 22 -18.34 -5.51 4.93
C ALA A 22 -19.28 -5.17 3.76
N ALA A 23 -18.75 -5.20 2.53
CA ALA A 23 -19.53 -5.06 1.30
C ALA A 23 -20.28 -6.35 0.88
N GLY A 24 -20.22 -7.41 1.69
CA GLY A 24 -20.88 -8.69 1.41
C GLY A 24 -20.23 -9.50 0.28
N LYS A 25 -19.01 -9.19 -0.10
CA LYS A 25 -18.28 -9.92 -1.15
C LYS A 25 -17.60 -11.16 -0.54
N PRO A 26 -17.71 -12.35 -1.15
CA PRO A 26 -17.04 -13.56 -0.67
C PRO A 26 -15.53 -13.45 -0.85
N VAL A 27 -14.78 -13.51 0.24
CA VAL A 27 -13.32 -13.34 0.26
C VAL A 27 -12.59 -14.66 0.47
N THR A 28 -11.55 -14.90 -0.31
CA THR A 28 -10.54 -15.93 -0.07
C THR A 28 -9.22 -15.26 0.33
N ALA A 29 -8.85 -15.42 1.59
CA ALA A 29 -7.63 -14.88 2.18
C ALA A 29 -6.45 -15.83 1.94
N LEU A 30 -5.44 -15.40 1.19
CA LEU A 30 -4.21 -16.17 1.04
C LEU A 30 -3.26 -15.87 2.19
N THR A 31 -2.81 -16.92 2.86
CA THR A 31 -1.85 -16.86 3.96
C THR A 31 -0.74 -17.90 3.78
N ARG A 32 0.39 -17.70 4.45
CA ARG A 32 1.46 -18.70 4.53
C ARG A 32 1.20 -19.73 5.64
N ASP A 33 0.46 -19.33 6.66
CA ASP A 33 0.08 -20.22 7.79
C ASP A 33 -1.26 -20.88 7.49
N PRO A 34 -1.30 -22.20 7.35
CA PRO A 34 -2.54 -22.94 7.09
C PRO A 34 -3.55 -22.87 8.24
N ASN A 35 -3.10 -22.50 9.45
CA ASN A 35 -3.94 -22.39 10.64
C ASN A 35 -4.41 -20.94 10.89
N ALA A 36 -3.99 -19.98 10.08
CA ALA A 36 -4.43 -18.60 10.24
C ALA A 36 -5.93 -18.49 10.01
N ALA A 37 -6.64 -17.90 10.96
CA ALA A 37 -8.03 -17.50 10.79
C ALA A 37 -8.08 -16.01 10.40
N VAL A 38 -8.78 -15.71 9.32
CA VAL A 38 -9.00 -14.33 8.87
C VAL A 38 -10.50 -14.05 8.93
N GLU A 39 -10.89 -13.11 9.78
CA GLU A 39 -12.30 -12.75 9.96
C GLU A 39 -12.91 -12.28 8.63
N GLY A 40 -14.13 -12.74 8.34
CA GLY A 40 -14.84 -12.38 7.11
C GLY A 40 -14.34 -13.05 5.84
N ALA A 41 -13.39 -14.01 5.92
CA ALA A 41 -12.83 -14.67 4.75
C ALA A 41 -12.62 -16.19 4.94
N ARG A 42 -12.68 -16.93 3.84
CA ARG A 42 -12.18 -18.29 3.78
C ARG A 42 -10.66 -18.26 3.65
N THR A 43 -9.92 -18.87 4.55
CA THR A 43 -8.47 -18.95 4.49
C THR A 43 -7.99 -20.09 3.59
N VAL A 44 -7.00 -19.83 2.76
CA VAL A 44 -6.29 -20.80 1.92
C VAL A 44 -4.80 -20.63 2.11
N ALA A 45 -4.11 -21.73 2.40
CA ALA A 45 -2.65 -21.74 2.50
C ALA A 45 -2.03 -21.74 1.11
N ALA A 46 -1.56 -20.59 0.64
CA ALA A 46 -0.82 -20.44 -0.59
C ALA A 46 0.25 -19.37 -0.44
N GLY A 47 1.48 -19.73 -0.78
CA GLY A 47 2.61 -18.82 -0.79
C GLY A 47 2.96 -18.37 -2.22
N TYR A 48 3.61 -17.24 -2.35
CA TYR A 48 4.07 -16.68 -3.64
C TYR A 48 5.05 -17.59 -4.40
N GLY A 49 5.68 -18.58 -3.72
CA GLY A 49 6.64 -19.50 -4.32
C GLY A 49 6.02 -20.69 -5.07
N SER A 50 4.72 -20.96 -4.91
CA SER A 50 4.05 -22.10 -5.53
C SER A 50 3.09 -21.66 -6.63
N ILE A 51 3.51 -21.83 -7.89
CA ILE A 51 2.68 -21.49 -9.05
C ILE A 51 1.37 -22.30 -9.03
N ASP A 52 1.44 -23.60 -8.75
CA ASP A 52 0.25 -24.48 -8.74
C ASP A 52 -0.77 -24.06 -7.68
N ALA A 53 -0.30 -23.68 -6.47
CA ALA A 53 -1.18 -23.20 -5.43
C ALA A 53 -1.83 -21.84 -5.79
N LEU A 54 -1.10 -20.97 -6.49
CA LEU A 54 -1.63 -19.70 -6.99
C LEU A 54 -2.65 -19.93 -8.11
N ILE A 55 -2.38 -20.83 -9.06
CA ILE A 55 -3.33 -21.20 -10.12
C ILE A 55 -4.64 -21.70 -9.51
N GLU A 56 -4.56 -22.62 -8.55
CA GLU A 56 -5.74 -23.17 -7.90
C GLU A 56 -6.52 -22.09 -7.14
N ALA A 57 -5.81 -21.17 -6.45
CA ALA A 57 -6.44 -20.07 -5.72
C ALA A 57 -7.12 -19.05 -6.65
N TYR A 58 -6.58 -18.81 -7.84
CA TYR A 58 -7.09 -17.82 -8.80
C TYR A 58 -8.18 -18.36 -9.71
N ARG A 59 -8.36 -19.69 -9.77
CA ARG A 59 -9.35 -20.32 -10.62
C ARG A 59 -10.75 -19.82 -10.27
N ASP A 60 -11.49 -19.37 -11.28
CA ASP A 60 -12.85 -18.82 -11.15
C ASP A 60 -12.95 -17.61 -10.20
N ALA A 61 -11.85 -16.92 -9.93
CA ALA A 61 -11.89 -15.70 -9.12
C ALA A 61 -12.43 -14.53 -9.94
N ASP A 62 -13.35 -13.76 -9.33
CA ASP A 62 -13.88 -12.51 -9.88
C ASP A 62 -12.84 -11.39 -9.78
N GLY A 63 -11.99 -11.45 -8.75
CA GLY A 63 -10.90 -10.50 -8.58
C GLY A 63 -9.75 -11.06 -7.75
N VAL A 64 -8.53 -10.60 -8.03
CA VAL A 64 -7.33 -10.94 -7.28
C VAL A 64 -6.63 -9.66 -6.89
N PHE A 65 -6.47 -9.41 -5.60
CA PHE A 65 -5.63 -8.33 -5.09
C PHE A 65 -4.23 -8.85 -4.76
N VAL A 66 -3.23 -8.19 -5.31
CA VAL A 66 -1.82 -8.56 -5.16
C VAL A 66 -1.00 -7.37 -4.66
N HIS A 67 -0.10 -7.62 -3.73
CA HIS A 67 1.07 -6.79 -3.47
C HIS A 67 2.28 -7.69 -3.20
N LEU A 68 3.49 -7.21 -3.48
CA LEU A 68 4.70 -7.99 -3.22
C LEU A 68 5.13 -7.82 -1.75
N PRO A 69 5.53 -8.91 -1.06
CA PRO A 69 5.98 -8.83 0.32
C PRO A 69 7.34 -8.13 0.45
N MET A 70 7.68 -7.73 1.68
CA MET A 70 9.00 -7.20 2.02
C MET A 70 9.99 -8.35 2.24
N VAL A 71 10.62 -8.77 1.16
CA VAL A 71 11.68 -9.79 1.10
C VAL A 71 12.77 -9.31 0.14
N SER A 72 13.79 -10.14 -0.13
CA SER A 72 14.85 -9.79 -1.08
C SER A 72 14.28 -9.45 -2.46
N GLU A 73 14.98 -8.59 -3.23
CA GLU A 73 14.52 -8.24 -4.58
C GLU A 73 14.50 -9.45 -5.51
N GLU A 74 15.41 -10.39 -5.34
CA GLU A 74 15.44 -11.66 -6.09
C GLU A 74 14.19 -12.50 -5.84
N ASP A 75 13.79 -12.65 -4.57
CA ASP A 75 12.54 -13.33 -4.20
C ASP A 75 11.33 -12.59 -4.76
N ARG A 76 11.30 -11.27 -4.65
CA ARG A 76 10.20 -10.44 -5.19
C ARG A 76 10.04 -10.61 -6.70
N GLN A 77 11.15 -10.65 -7.45
CA GLN A 77 11.12 -10.92 -8.90
C GLN A 77 10.61 -12.33 -9.19
N THR A 78 11.06 -13.32 -8.42
CA THR A 78 10.55 -14.69 -8.55
C THR A 78 9.05 -14.75 -8.29
N TYR A 79 8.56 -14.07 -7.25
CA TYR A 79 7.13 -14.00 -6.94
C TYR A 79 6.34 -13.26 -8.02
N ALA A 80 6.88 -12.19 -8.59
CA ALA A 80 6.28 -11.50 -9.71
C ALA A 80 6.06 -12.43 -10.91
N ARG A 81 7.08 -13.20 -11.28
CA ARG A 81 6.98 -14.20 -12.37
C ARG A 81 5.94 -15.28 -12.08
N ASN A 82 5.92 -15.82 -10.85
CA ASN A 82 4.97 -16.85 -10.44
C ASN A 82 3.52 -16.34 -10.49
N ILE A 83 3.28 -15.10 -10.02
CA ILE A 83 1.96 -14.46 -10.08
C ILE A 83 1.52 -14.30 -11.54
N VAL A 84 2.39 -13.79 -12.41
CA VAL A 84 2.08 -13.60 -13.83
C VAL A 84 1.76 -14.94 -14.50
N ALA A 85 2.53 -16.00 -14.22
CA ALA A 85 2.28 -17.34 -14.74
C ALA A 85 0.90 -17.87 -14.28
N ALA A 86 0.59 -17.72 -13.00
CA ALA A 86 -0.69 -18.13 -12.42
C ALA A 86 -1.88 -17.33 -13.00
N VAL A 87 -1.73 -16.02 -13.19
CA VAL A 87 -2.76 -15.17 -13.80
C VAL A 87 -3.04 -15.58 -15.25
N ARG A 88 -1.99 -15.88 -16.02
CA ARG A 88 -2.16 -16.35 -17.42
C ARG A 88 -2.87 -17.67 -17.51
N GLU A 89 -2.59 -18.60 -16.62
CA GLU A 89 -3.19 -19.93 -16.62
C GLU A 89 -4.60 -19.93 -16.05
N ALA A 90 -4.82 -19.36 -14.86
CA ALA A 90 -6.10 -19.38 -14.16
C ALA A 90 -7.12 -18.39 -14.75
N ARG A 91 -6.65 -17.30 -15.38
CA ARG A 91 -7.46 -16.25 -16.03
C ARG A 91 -8.57 -15.67 -15.13
N PRO A 92 -8.24 -15.15 -13.93
CA PRO A 92 -9.23 -14.47 -13.09
C PRO A 92 -9.88 -13.31 -13.86
N ALA A 93 -11.09 -12.88 -13.47
CA ALA A 93 -11.80 -11.86 -14.22
C ALA A 93 -11.09 -10.49 -14.16
N HIS A 94 -10.49 -10.16 -13.02
CA HIS A 94 -9.74 -8.91 -12.85
C HIS A 94 -8.59 -9.05 -11.85
N VAL A 95 -7.47 -8.34 -12.08
CA VAL A 95 -6.33 -8.30 -11.15
C VAL A 95 -6.05 -6.86 -10.73
N VAL A 96 -5.97 -6.61 -9.43
CA VAL A 96 -5.56 -5.32 -8.87
C VAL A 96 -4.22 -5.50 -8.18
N PHE A 97 -3.19 -4.84 -8.70
CA PHE A 97 -1.83 -4.89 -8.15
C PHE A 97 -1.50 -3.58 -7.44
N SER A 98 -1.15 -3.63 -6.15
CA SER A 98 -0.59 -2.48 -5.43
C SER A 98 0.93 -2.49 -5.49
N THR A 99 1.51 -1.41 -6.01
CA THR A 99 2.98 -1.25 -6.08
C THR A 99 3.63 -1.02 -4.72
N SER A 100 2.84 -0.73 -3.68
CA SER A 100 3.34 -0.34 -2.36
C SER A 100 4.28 0.86 -2.38
N GLY A 101 4.10 1.75 -3.35
CA GLY A 101 4.95 2.93 -3.58
C GLY A 101 6.20 2.68 -4.42
N ALA A 102 6.45 1.44 -4.84
CA ALA A 102 7.56 1.13 -5.75
C ALA A 102 7.27 1.66 -7.16
N PRO A 103 8.27 2.20 -7.87
CA PRO A 103 8.14 2.61 -9.26
C PRO A 103 7.95 1.38 -10.18
N THR A 104 7.26 1.59 -11.29
CA THR A 104 7.01 0.53 -12.30
C THR A 104 7.72 0.80 -13.63
N ASP A 105 8.47 1.89 -13.73
CA ASP A 105 9.13 2.38 -14.94
C ASP A 105 10.67 2.25 -14.91
N ILE A 106 11.26 1.91 -13.76
CA ILE A 106 12.72 1.83 -13.60
C ILE A 106 13.26 0.41 -13.35
N GLY A 107 12.50 -0.61 -13.68
CA GLY A 107 12.89 -2.01 -13.46
C GLY A 107 12.57 -2.53 -12.05
N GLY A 108 12.99 -3.76 -11.76
CA GLY A 108 12.69 -4.46 -10.51
C GLY A 108 11.35 -5.22 -10.52
N ALA A 109 11.05 -5.88 -9.41
CA ALA A 109 9.92 -6.80 -9.29
C ALA A 109 8.55 -6.13 -9.56
N ALA A 110 8.38 -4.89 -9.12
CA ALA A 110 7.12 -4.15 -9.36
C ALA A 110 6.91 -3.86 -10.85
N ALA A 111 7.97 -3.45 -11.56
CA ALA A 111 7.94 -3.23 -13.00
C ALA A 111 7.71 -4.55 -13.77
N GLU A 112 8.37 -5.63 -13.34
CA GLU A 112 8.20 -6.96 -13.94
C GLU A 112 6.75 -7.46 -13.79
N LEU A 113 6.16 -7.30 -12.59
CA LEU A 113 4.77 -7.67 -12.34
C LEU A 113 3.80 -6.82 -13.16
N ALA A 114 3.94 -5.50 -13.13
CA ALA A 114 3.08 -4.59 -13.90
C ALA A 114 3.13 -4.89 -15.41
N SER A 115 4.33 -5.05 -15.97
CA SER A 115 4.52 -5.42 -17.37
C SER A 115 3.96 -6.81 -17.69
N GLY A 116 4.17 -7.77 -16.78
CA GLY A 116 3.65 -9.13 -16.93
C GLY A 116 2.12 -9.18 -16.95
N LEU A 117 1.46 -8.38 -16.09
CA LEU A 117 0.00 -8.25 -16.07
C LEU A 117 -0.51 -7.57 -17.35
N ALA A 118 0.13 -6.50 -17.81
CA ALA A 118 -0.21 -5.83 -19.07
C ALA A 118 -0.17 -6.77 -20.28
N ASN A 119 0.74 -7.74 -20.25
CA ASN A 119 0.90 -8.75 -21.31
C ASN A 119 0.22 -10.10 -21.00
N SER A 120 -0.64 -10.17 -19.97
CA SER A 120 -1.31 -11.41 -19.58
C SER A 120 -2.57 -11.71 -20.39
N GLY A 121 -3.18 -10.69 -20.99
CA GLY A 121 -4.50 -10.78 -21.60
C GLY A 121 -5.66 -10.85 -20.59
N VAL A 122 -5.39 -10.55 -19.30
CA VAL A 122 -6.38 -10.47 -18.23
C VAL A 122 -6.60 -8.98 -17.86
N SER A 123 -7.85 -8.60 -17.59
CA SER A 123 -8.16 -7.24 -17.12
C SER A 123 -7.41 -6.94 -15.83
N HIS A 124 -6.77 -5.76 -15.74
CA HIS A 124 -5.99 -5.41 -14.57
C HIS A 124 -5.91 -3.90 -14.34
N ALA A 125 -5.72 -3.51 -13.08
CA ALA A 125 -5.35 -2.16 -12.67
C ALA A 125 -4.13 -2.20 -11.73
N VAL A 126 -3.34 -1.12 -11.75
CA VAL A 126 -2.16 -0.96 -10.90
C VAL A 126 -2.38 0.21 -9.95
N ILE A 127 -2.51 -0.05 -8.66
CA ILE A 127 -2.61 0.99 -7.63
C ILE A 127 -1.21 1.49 -7.31
N ALA A 128 -0.99 2.79 -7.44
CA ALA A 128 0.28 3.45 -7.16
C ALA A 128 0.12 4.46 -6.00
N PRO A 129 0.23 4.01 -4.74
CA PRO A 129 0.30 4.90 -3.59
C PRO A 129 1.65 5.61 -3.54
N THR A 130 1.75 6.71 -2.79
CA THR A 130 2.99 7.45 -2.59
C THR A 130 3.66 7.09 -1.26
N LEU A 131 3.29 7.77 -0.17
CA LEU A 131 3.67 7.43 1.20
C LEU A 131 2.44 7.14 2.04
N TYR A 132 2.61 6.23 3.00
CA TYR A 132 1.50 5.82 3.86
C TYR A 132 1.44 6.63 5.15
N LEU A 133 0.22 7.05 5.52
CA LEU A 133 -0.07 7.67 6.82
C LEU A 133 0.29 6.74 7.98
N GLU A 134 0.18 5.43 7.78
CA GLU A 134 0.54 4.41 8.77
C GLU A 134 2.03 4.44 9.15
N ASN A 135 2.91 5.01 8.34
CA ASN A 135 4.30 5.26 8.71
C ASN A 135 4.43 6.22 9.90
N LEU A 136 3.42 7.09 10.10
CA LEU A 136 3.37 8.05 11.19
C LEU A 136 2.97 7.41 12.54
N LEU A 137 2.59 6.13 12.52
CA LEU A 137 2.31 5.34 13.74
C LEU A 137 3.58 4.70 14.33
N MET A 138 4.72 4.83 13.66
CA MET A 138 5.98 4.37 14.23
C MET A 138 6.23 5.11 15.57
N PRO A 139 6.67 4.39 16.63
CA PRO A 139 6.80 4.96 17.97
C PRO A 139 7.57 6.28 18.01
N TYR A 140 8.66 6.39 17.26
CA TYR A 140 9.46 7.63 17.21
C TYR A 140 8.69 8.85 16.66
N VAL A 141 7.59 8.64 15.92
CA VAL A 141 6.71 9.71 15.43
C VAL A 141 5.58 9.96 16.42
N ILE A 142 4.72 8.93 16.60
CA ILE A 142 3.46 9.15 17.34
C ILE A 142 3.68 9.47 18.82
N ASP A 143 4.69 8.86 19.46
CA ASP A 143 5.01 9.16 20.86
C ASP A 143 5.61 10.57 20.99
N THR A 144 6.45 10.99 20.04
CA THR A 144 6.98 12.37 20.00
C THR A 144 5.87 13.38 19.79
N VAL A 145 4.88 13.10 18.93
CA VAL A 145 3.69 13.98 18.79
C VAL A 145 2.94 14.09 20.12
N ARG A 146 2.77 12.99 20.85
CA ARG A 146 2.03 12.97 22.13
C ARG A 146 2.77 13.69 23.26
N GLU A 147 4.09 13.49 23.35
CA GLU A 147 4.90 13.91 24.49
C GLU A 147 5.54 15.29 24.31
N ARG A 148 5.89 15.68 23.08
CA ARG A 148 6.70 16.88 22.79
C ARG A 148 6.05 17.83 21.81
N ASP A 149 4.83 17.55 21.34
CA ASP A 149 4.12 18.37 20.35
C ASP A 149 4.93 18.58 19.04
N ALA A 150 5.75 17.59 18.67
CA ALA A 150 6.58 17.62 17.48
C ALA A 150 6.34 16.38 16.62
N LEU A 151 6.28 16.57 15.29
CA LEU A 151 6.13 15.51 14.31
C LEU A 151 7.47 15.32 13.57
N PRO A 152 8.33 14.38 14.02
CA PRO A 152 9.60 14.10 13.35
C PRO A 152 9.37 13.24 12.12
N TYR A 153 9.88 13.66 10.95
CA TYR A 153 9.80 12.84 9.75
C TYR A 153 10.97 13.12 8.78
N PRO A 154 11.49 12.11 8.03
CA PRO A 154 12.70 12.25 7.22
C PRO A 154 12.44 12.85 5.83
N ILE A 155 11.70 13.94 5.77
CA ILE A 155 11.49 14.74 4.56
C ILE A 155 11.82 16.21 4.84
N ARG A 156 12.13 16.97 3.79
CA ARG A 156 12.32 18.42 3.92
C ARG A 156 11.01 19.10 4.31
N THR A 157 11.11 20.23 5.00
CA THR A 157 9.95 21.03 5.43
C THR A 157 9.06 21.46 4.26
N ASP A 158 9.67 21.75 3.10
CA ASP A 158 9.02 22.23 1.88
C ASP A 158 8.64 21.11 0.90
N PHE A 159 8.80 19.83 1.27
CA PHE A 159 8.60 18.68 0.38
C PHE A 159 7.13 18.24 0.37
N PRO A 160 6.36 18.46 -0.72
CA PRO A 160 4.97 18.06 -0.76
C PRO A 160 4.82 16.54 -0.98
N VAL A 161 3.93 15.92 -0.22
CA VAL A 161 3.60 14.49 -0.30
C VAL A 161 2.10 14.29 -0.43
N SER A 162 1.68 13.44 -1.36
CA SER A 162 0.30 12.94 -1.45
C SER A 162 0.17 11.69 -0.57
N TRP A 163 -0.16 11.89 0.70
CA TRP A 163 -0.31 10.78 1.65
C TRP A 163 -1.49 9.88 1.31
N ALA A 164 -1.32 8.59 1.47
CA ALA A 164 -2.35 7.57 1.31
C ALA A 164 -2.45 6.72 2.59
N SER A 165 -3.63 6.19 2.87
CA SER A 165 -3.85 5.21 3.94
C SER A 165 -4.04 3.82 3.34
N HIS A 166 -3.74 2.77 4.09
CA HIS A 166 -4.13 1.40 3.74
C HIS A 166 -5.66 1.25 3.65
N LEU A 167 -6.41 2.08 4.37
CA LEU A 167 -7.87 2.15 4.24
C LEU A 167 -8.30 2.71 2.88
N ASP A 168 -7.57 3.70 2.35
CA ASP A 168 -7.83 4.24 1.00
C ASP A 168 -7.53 3.20 -0.08
N ILE A 169 -6.46 2.41 0.11
CA ILE A 169 -6.16 1.28 -0.77
C ILE A 169 -7.32 0.29 -0.80
N ALA A 170 -7.90 -0.04 0.36
CA ALA A 170 -9.01 -0.97 0.46
C ALA A 170 -10.26 -0.46 -0.28
N ASP A 171 -10.60 0.82 -0.14
CA ASP A 171 -11.73 1.46 -0.84
C ASP A 171 -11.51 1.46 -2.37
N VAL A 172 -10.28 1.75 -2.81
CA VAL A 172 -9.92 1.73 -4.23
C VAL A 172 -9.95 0.31 -4.79
N VAL A 173 -9.50 -0.71 -4.04
CA VAL A 173 -9.60 -2.12 -4.46
C VAL A 173 -11.05 -2.55 -4.62
N LEU A 174 -11.92 -2.21 -3.66
CA LEU A 174 -13.34 -2.51 -3.75
C LEU A 174 -13.96 -1.91 -5.02
N ALA A 175 -13.68 -0.63 -5.29
CA ALA A 175 -14.21 0.04 -6.47
C ALA A 175 -13.65 -0.56 -7.78
N LEU A 176 -12.38 -0.90 -7.85
CA LEU A 176 -11.76 -1.51 -9.03
C LEU A 176 -12.32 -2.90 -9.32
N PHE A 177 -12.71 -3.66 -8.31
CA PHE A 177 -13.38 -4.95 -8.50
C PHE A 177 -14.80 -4.82 -9.07
N ASP A 178 -15.40 -3.64 -9.01
CA ASP A 178 -16.68 -3.34 -9.65
C ASP A 178 -16.52 -2.55 -10.98
N ARG A 179 -15.31 -2.06 -11.29
CA ARG A 179 -14.99 -1.18 -12.41
C ARG A 179 -13.86 -1.74 -13.27
N HIS A 180 -14.11 -2.89 -13.91
CA HIS A 180 -13.16 -3.54 -14.83
C HIS A 180 -12.82 -2.71 -16.08
N ASP A 181 -13.57 -1.62 -16.34
CA ASP A 181 -13.31 -0.63 -17.38
C ASP A 181 -12.15 0.32 -17.01
N VAL A 182 -11.85 0.47 -15.70
CA VAL A 182 -10.71 1.24 -15.23
C VAL A 182 -9.48 0.36 -15.20
N THR A 183 -8.58 0.57 -16.15
CA THR A 183 -7.34 -0.21 -16.34
C THR A 183 -6.10 0.68 -16.28
N GLY A 184 -4.92 0.07 -16.14
CA GLY A 184 -3.66 0.81 -16.04
C GLY A 184 -3.42 1.35 -14.64
N GLN A 185 -2.67 2.46 -14.55
CA GLN A 185 -2.25 3.02 -13.26
C GLN A 185 -3.30 3.92 -12.65
N VAL A 186 -3.64 3.66 -11.38
CA VAL A 186 -4.48 4.48 -10.51
C VAL A 186 -3.64 4.99 -9.34
N SER A 187 -3.34 6.27 -9.31
CA SER A 187 -2.57 6.89 -8.23
C SER A 187 -3.47 7.13 -7.02
N VAL A 188 -2.98 6.77 -5.83
CA VAL A 188 -3.73 6.92 -4.57
C VAL A 188 -2.95 7.81 -3.62
N GLY A 189 -3.59 8.86 -3.15
CA GLY A 189 -3.04 9.82 -2.20
C GLY A 189 -3.85 11.10 -2.13
N GLN A 190 -3.66 11.85 -1.08
CA GLN A 190 -4.29 13.15 -0.89
C GLN A 190 -3.88 14.13 -1.99
N TYR A 191 -4.86 14.88 -2.48
CA TYR A 191 -4.62 15.99 -3.40
C TYR A 191 -5.50 17.19 -3.00
N PRO A 192 -4.91 18.39 -2.82
CA PRO A 192 -3.47 18.72 -2.98
C PRO A 192 -2.56 17.94 -2.00
N ALA A 193 -1.27 17.82 -2.39
CA ALA A 193 -0.23 17.23 -1.56
C ALA A 193 0.06 18.11 -0.33
N LEU A 194 0.46 17.51 0.78
CA LEU A 194 0.77 18.22 2.03
C LEU A 194 2.29 18.33 2.22
N THR A 195 2.73 19.49 2.65
CA THR A 195 4.06 19.72 3.24
C THR A 195 4.14 19.20 4.67
N GLY A 196 5.35 19.10 5.23
CA GLY A 196 5.54 18.70 6.63
C GLY A 196 4.76 19.54 7.63
N PRO A 197 4.80 20.90 7.57
CA PRO A 197 4.01 21.77 8.44
C PRO A 197 2.49 21.57 8.31
N GLU A 198 1.98 21.37 7.11
CA GLU A 198 0.54 21.10 6.88
C GLU A 198 0.12 19.75 7.48
N LEU A 199 0.98 18.73 7.36
CA LEU A 199 0.77 17.44 8.00
C LEU A 199 0.77 17.57 9.54
N ALA A 200 1.75 18.26 10.10
CA ALA A 200 1.82 18.52 11.56
C ALA A 200 0.61 19.32 12.05
N GLY A 201 0.15 20.32 11.29
CA GLY A 201 -1.07 21.08 11.58
C GLY A 201 -2.32 20.21 11.61
N ALA A 202 -2.41 19.19 10.72
CA ALA A 202 -3.52 18.23 10.76
C ALA A 202 -3.52 17.36 12.02
N PHE A 203 -2.34 16.93 12.50
CA PHE A 203 -2.19 16.25 13.79
C PHE A 203 -2.56 17.17 14.94
N GLY A 204 -2.09 18.43 14.91
CA GLY A 204 -2.40 19.44 15.92
C GLY A 204 -3.90 19.70 16.05
N ALA A 205 -4.59 19.87 14.91
CA ALA A 205 -6.04 20.05 14.87
C ALA A 205 -6.79 18.83 15.46
N HIS A 206 -6.31 17.61 15.19
CA HIS A 206 -6.92 16.38 15.71
C HIS A 206 -6.73 16.24 17.23
N PHE A 207 -5.52 16.51 17.75
CA PHE A 207 -5.21 16.37 19.16
C PHE A 207 -5.52 17.62 20.01
N GLY A 208 -5.99 18.71 19.39
CA GLY A 208 -6.34 19.95 20.08
C GLY A 208 -5.12 20.70 20.66
N LYS A 209 -3.97 20.65 19.97
CA LYS A 209 -2.70 21.26 20.41
C LYS A 209 -1.86 21.74 19.22
N ASP A 210 -0.85 22.56 19.48
CA ASP A 210 0.08 23.00 18.44
C ASP A 210 1.17 21.95 18.23
N VAL A 211 1.15 21.29 17.07
CA VAL A 211 2.18 20.32 16.67
C VAL A 211 3.08 20.93 15.61
N VAL A 212 4.38 20.89 15.85
CA VAL A 212 5.40 21.47 14.96
C VAL A 212 6.06 20.34 14.15
N PHE A 213 6.24 20.55 12.85
CA PHE A 213 7.00 19.61 12.02
C PHE A 213 8.50 19.70 12.33
N GLU A 214 9.11 18.55 12.60
CA GLU A 214 10.54 18.42 12.87
C GLU A 214 11.20 17.60 11.74
N PRO A 215 11.88 18.24 10.77
CA PRO A 215 12.58 17.48 9.72
C PRO A 215 13.78 16.77 10.36
N ILE A 216 13.83 15.43 10.20
CA ILE A 216 14.96 14.61 10.63
C ILE A 216 15.71 14.07 9.42
N THR A 217 16.95 13.63 9.62
CA THR A 217 17.71 12.97 8.56
C THR A 217 17.28 11.52 8.37
N PRO A 218 17.48 10.93 7.17
CA PRO A 218 17.25 9.49 6.96
C PRO A 218 18.05 8.61 7.94
N GLU A 219 19.26 9.03 8.34
CA GLU A 219 20.07 8.29 9.30
C GLU A 219 19.50 8.35 10.73
N GLN A 220 18.95 9.50 11.16
CA GLN A 220 18.24 9.61 12.44
C GLN A 220 17.00 8.71 12.47
N MET A 221 16.24 8.68 11.35
CA MET A 221 15.10 7.77 11.21
C MET A 221 15.57 6.31 11.26
N ARG A 222 16.64 5.93 10.53
CA ARG A 222 17.22 4.59 10.58
C ARG A 222 17.52 4.15 12.01
N ALA A 223 18.22 5.00 12.77
CA ALA A 223 18.55 4.70 14.17
C ALA A 223 17.30 4.47 15.04
N SER A 224 16.20 5.18 14.74
CA SER A 224 14.93 5.05 15.48
C SER A 224 14.15 3.80 15.11
N VAL A 225 14.18 3.35 13.84
CA VAL A 225 13.39 2.20 13.39
C VAL A 225 14.14 0.87 13.43
N ALA A 226 15.47 0.87 13.40
CA ALA A 226 16.29 -0.35 13.42
C ALA A 226 15.97 -1.30 14.60
N PRO A 227 15.71 -0.82 15.82
CA PRO A 227 15.30 -1.69 16.93
C PRO A 227 13.97 -2.41 16.70
N VAL A 228 13.10 -1.88 15.83
CA VAL A 228 11.75 -2.41 15.57
C VAL A 228 11.74 -3.36 14.37
N ILE A 229 12.42 -2.96 13.27
CA ILE A 229 12.34 -3.70 11.99
C ILE A 229 13.65 -4.40 11.61
N GLY A 230 14.71 -4.21 12.37
CA GLY A 230 16.06 -4.75 12.08
C GLY A 230 16.93 -3.81 11.25
N GLU A 231 18.24 -3.97 11.31
CA GLU A 231 19.23 -3.08 10.65
C GLU A 231 19.13 -3.08 9.12
N GLY A 232 18.98 -4.26 8.50
CA GLY A 232 18.86 -4.37 7.04
C GLY A 232 17.67 -3.60 6.48
N PRO A 233 16.43 -3.95 6.87
CA PRO A 233 15.24 -3.20 6.46
C PRO A 233 15.29 -1.70 6.81
N ALA A 234 15.87 -1.33 7.96
CA ALA A 234 16.03 0.07 8.35
C ALA A 234 16.97 0.84 7.40
N ALA A 235 18.06 0.20 6.96
CA ALA A 235 18.99 0.77 6.00
C ALA A 235 18.31 0.95 4.61
N ASP A 236 17.52 -0.03 4.16
CA ASP A 236 16.80 0.04 2.89
C ASP A 236 15.79 1.20 2.89
N VAL A 237 15.03 1.36 3.99
CA VAL A 237 14.09 2.46 4.15
C VAL A 237 14.81 3.80 4.21
N ALA A 238 15.94 3.91 4.92
CA ALA A 238 16.74 5.14 4.94
C ALA A 238 17.27 5.51 3.54
N GLY A 239 17.72 4.51 2.77
CA GLY A 239 18.13 4.69 1.38
C GLY A 239 17.00 5.25 0.50
N LEU A 240 15.78 4.80 0.69
CA LEU A 240 14.60 5.35 -0.01
C LEU A 240 14.40 6.84 0.32
N TYR A 241 14.43 7.24 1.60
CA TYR A 241 14.29 8.65 1.99
C TYR A 241 15.47 9.51 1.53
N GLN A 242 16.68 8.94 1.50
CA GLN A 242 17.84 9.61 0.93
C GLN A 242 17.65 9.90 -0.57
N ALA A 243 17.16 8.92 -1.33
CA ALA A 243 16.83 9.13 -2.74
C ALA A 243 15.71 10.17 -2.92
N MET A 244 14.66 10.11 -2.10
CA MET A 244 13.56 11.07 -2.12
C MET A 244 14.01 12.50 -1.81
N SER A 245 15.06 12.69 -1.00
CA SER A 245 15.55 14.04 -0.64
C SER A 245 16.00 14.87 -1.84
N THR A 246 16.33 14.24 -2.95
CA THR A 246 16.73 14.89 -4.21
C THR A 246 15.56 15.23 -5.13
N LEU A 247 14.36 14.73 -4.84
CA LEU A 247 13.18 14.98 -5.67
C LEU A 247 12.52 16.31 -5.30
N PRO A 248 11.78 16.93 -6.23
CA PRO A 248 11.02 18.15 -5.96
C PRO A 248 9.79 17.89 -5.09
N HIS A 249 9.15 16.73 -5.25
CA HIS A 249 7.94 16.33 -4.54
C HIS A 249 7.68 14.82 -4.66
N ARG A 250 6.74 14.31 -3.87
CA ARG A 250 6.17 12.96 -3.97
C ARG A 250 4.64 13.04 -4.08
N SER A 251 4.15 13.85 -5.02
CA SER A 251 2.72 14.04 -5.25
C SER A 251 2.21 13.22 -6.42
N ILE A 252 0.93 12.86 -6.37
CA ILE A 252 0.24 12.17 -7.46
C ILE A 252 -0.09 13.15 -8.60
N ALA A 253 -0.21 12.60 -9.81
CA ALA A 253 -0.77 13.31 -10.95
C ALA A 253 -2.31 13.25 -10.88
N PRO A 254 -3.03 14.39 -10.90
CA PRO A 254 -4.49 14.40 -10.76
C PRO A 254 -5.22 13.59 -11.83
N GLU A 255 -4.66 13.50 -13.03
CA GLU A 255 -5.27 12.83 -14.19
C GLU A 255 -5.46 11.33 -13.96
N ASN A 256 -4.53 10.70 -13.23
CA ASN A 256 -4.53 9.28 -12.93
C ASN A 256 -4.97 8.99 -11.49
N SER A 257 -5.52 9.97 -10.78
CA SER A 257 -5.90 9.81 -9.39
C SER A 257 -7.17 8.98 -9.22
N ALA A 258 -7.27 8.29 -8.08
CA ALA A 258 -8.50 7.60 -7.68
C ALA A 258 -9.71 8.55 -7.63
N GLN A 259 -9.47 9.82 -7.26
CA GLN A 259 -10.50 10.88 -7.28
C GLN A 259 -11.08 11.07 -8.67
N LYS A 260 -10.21 11.14 -9.68
CA LYS A 260 -10.62 11.39 -11.07
C LYS A 260 -11.22 10.16 -11.74
N LEU A 261 -10.60 9.00 -11.55
CA LEU A 261 -10.95 7.77 -12.27
C LEU A 261 -12.12 7.02 -11.62
N LEU A 262 -12.22 7.07 -10.29
CA LEU A 262 -13.17 6.28 -9.51
C LEU A 262 -14.14 7.14 -8.68
N GLY A 263 -13.93 8.44 -8.57
CA GLY A 263 -14.70 9.31 -7.68
C GLY A 263 -14.41 9.11 -6.19
N ILE A 264 -13.28 8.45 -5.85
CA ILE A 264 -12.88 8.17 -4.47
C ILE A 264 -11.93 9.24 -4.00
N THR A 265 -12.30 9.97 -2.96
CA THR A 265 -11.42 10.92 -2.29
C THR A 265 -10.72 10.23 -1.13
N PRO A 266 -9.38 10.11 -1.13
CA PRO A 266 -8.64 9.59 0.01
C PRO A 266 -8.90 10.40 1.28
N ARG A 267 -8.78 9.74 2.42
CA ARG A 267 -8.97 10.35 3.75
C ARG A 267 -8.03 11.52 3.93
N THR A 268 -8.52 12.58 4.52
CA THR A 268 -7.63 13.58 5.12
C THR A 268 -6.90 12.96 6.31
N THR A 269 -5.75 13.53 6.70
CA THR A 269 -5.00 13.06 7.87
C THR A 269 -5.87 13.01 9.13
N GLY A 270 -6.71 14.02 9.36
CA GLY A 270 -7.63 14.04 10.51
C GLY A 270 -8.72 12.97 10.44
N GLN A 271 -9.28 12.71 9.27
CA GLN A 271 -10.24 11.61 9.07
C GLN A 271 -9.59 10.25 9.33
N TRP A 272 -8.39 10.03 8.79
CA TRP A 272 -7.63 8.80 9.01
C TRP A 272 -7.34 8.58 10.50
N LEU A 273 -6.86 9.60 11.24
CA LEU A 273 -6.62 9.50 12.69
C LEU A 273 -7.89 9.10 13.45
N SER A 274 -9.03 9.67 13.08
CA SER A 274 -10.33 9.32 13.67
C SER A 274 -10.75 7.89 13.34
N ASP A 275 -10.58 7.46 12.08
CA ASP A 275 -10.99 6.12 11.60
C ASP A 275 -10.17 4.99 12.25
N ILE A 276 -8.91 5.27 12.62
CA ILE A 276 -8.06 4.31 13.35
C ILE A 276 -8.17 4.40 14.88
N GLY A 277 -9.01 5.30 15.40
CA GLY A 277 -9.32 5.44 16.83
C GLY A 277 -8.24 6.11 17.65
N LEU A 278 -7.48 7.02 17.07
CA LEU A 278 -6.46 7.83 17.75
C LEU A 278 -7.03 9.15 18.28
#